data_c5e57805df631b6b7a1e7ac47c188545
#
_entry.id   c5e57805df631b6b7a1e7ac47c188545
#
_cell.length_a   1.000
_cell.length_b   1.000
_cell.length_c   1.000
_cell.angle_alpha   90.00
_cell.angle_beta   90.00
_cell.angle_gamma   90.00
#
_symmetry.space_group_name_H-M   'P 1'
#
loop_
_entity.id
_entity.type
_entity.pdbx_description
1 polymer ?
#
loop_
_entity_poly.entity_id
_entity_poly.type
_entity_poly.pdbx_seq_one_letter_code
_entity_poly.pdbx_strand_id
1 'polypeptide(L)'
;QKFLGFAKETEKNWGKFWKTAVTSTAGLTLTQNNLPIAAYFSSSTGGLTETALNAWGSERTYTQIIADPGSQDAKLNPNFFSWKRSIPQASVALAFALPDVVTLEIVSKNLSGTVATIRATSSTGIQKSLRGETFRSRTRIPSAYFDLVGVQNAVEPTPSPSP
;
A
#
# COMPACT_ATOMS: atom_id res chain seq x y z
N GLN A 1 -13.34 2.52 -0.62
CA GLN A 1 -14.69 2.23 -1.17
C GLN A 1 -15.65 3.36 -0.83
N LYS A 2 -16.57 3.64 -1.76
CA LYS A 2 -17.65 4.61 -1.55
C LYS A 2 -18.96 3.86 -1.55
N PHE A 3 -19.75 4.04 -0.48
CA PHE A 3 -21.11 3.54 -0.45
C PHE A 3 -21.99 4.41 -1.37
N LEU A 4 -22.61 3.78 -2.36
CA LEU A 4 -23.44 4.45 -3.38
C LEU A 4 -24.93 4.21 -3.17
N GLY A 5 -25.34 3.63 -2.04
CA GLY A 5 -26.71 3.25 -1.78
C GLY A 5 -27.26 2.27 -2.83
N PHE A 6 -28.52 2.39 -3.17
CA PHE A 6 -29.17 1.50 -4.15
C PHE A 6 -28.83 1.83 -5.62
N ALA A 7 -28.05 2.88 -5.88
CA ALA A 7 -27.69 3.26 -7.25
C ALA A 7 -27.03 2.13 -8.04
N LYS A 8 -26.33 1.23 -7.36
CA LYS A 8 -25.74 0.04 -7.96
C LYS A 8 -26.76 -0.96 -8.49
N GLU A 9 -27.95 -1.01 -7.94
CA GLU A 9 -29.01 -1.91 -8.39
C GLU A 9 -29.57 -1.56 -9.77
N THR A 10 -29.42 -0.30 -10.18
CA THR A 10 -29.92 0.23 -11.47
C THR A 10 -28.87 0.20 -12.57
N GLU A 11 -27.62 -0.22 -12.28
CA GLU A 11 -26.54 -0.30 -13.26
C GLU A 11 -26.69 -1.54 -14.17
N LYS A 12 -27.46 -1.45 -15.24
CA LYS A 12 -27.55 -2.47 -16.30
C LYS A 12 -27.38 -3.94 -15.78
N ASN A 13 -26.54 -4.73 -16.43
CA ASN A 13 -26.26 -6.12 -16.03
C ASN A 13 -25.54 -6.23 -14.67
N TRP A 14 -24.68 -5.26 -14.34
CA TRP A 14 -23.94 -5.27 -13.07
C TRP A 14 -24.85 -5.12 -11.86
N GLY A 15 -25.88 -4.29 -11.94
CA GLY A 15 -26.86 -4.13 -10.87
C GLY A 15 -27.59 -5.43 -10.59
N LYS A 16 -27.96 -6.18 -11.63
CA LYS A 16 -28.60 -7.50 -11.48
C LYS A 16 -27.66 -8.51 -10.79
N PHE A 17 -26.41 -8.61 -11.22
CA PHE A 17 -25.43 -9.49 -10.59
C PHE A 17 -25.15 -9.12 -9.14
N TRP A 18 -25.00 -7.82 -8.88
CA TRP A 18 -24.79 -7.32 -7.51
C TRP A 18 -25.96 -7.67 -6.59
N LYS A 19 -27.20 -7.42 -7.04
CA LYS A 19 -28.41 -7.75 -6.28
C LYS A 19 -28.49 -9.26 -6.01
N THR A 20 -28.27 -10.10 -7.03
CA THR A 20 -28.24 -11.56 -6.88
C THR A 20 -27.19 -11.98 -5.85
N ALA A 21 -25.97 -11.45 -5.93
CA ALA A 21 -24.90 -11.78 -4.99
C ALA A 21 -25.28 -11.42 -3.54
N VAL A 22 -25.82 -10.23 -3.31
CA VAL A 22 -26.25 -9.78 -1.98
C VAL A 22 -27.42 -10.65 -1.46
N THR A 23 -28.40 -10.96 -2.31
CA THR A 23 -29.57 -11.75 -1.90
C THR A 23 -29.18 -13.20 -1.59
N SER A 24 -28.31 -13.81 -2.41
CA SER A 24 -27.86 -15.20 -2.23
C SER A 24 -26.94 -15.41 -1.02
N THR A 25 -26.35 -14.33 -0.51
CA THR A 25 -25.50 -14.37 0.68
C THR A 25 -26.15 -13.76 1.92
N ALA A 26 -27.48 -13.48 1.87
CA ALA A 26 -28.22 -12.96 3.01
C ALA A 26 -28.11 -13.90 4.21
N GLY A 27 -27.71 -13.39 5.37
CA GLY A 27 -27.50 -14.19 6.58
C GLY A 27 -26.17 -14.95 6.64
N LEU A 28 -25.35 -14.94 5.57
CA LEU A 28 -24.03 -15.56 5.60
C LEU A 28 -23.01 -14.59 6.21
N THR A 29 -22.19 -15.11 7.11
CA THR A 29 -21.11 -14.38 7.76
C THR A 29 -19.84 -15.20 7.74
N LEU A 30 -18.70 -14.58 7.41
CA LEU A 30 -17.41 -15.22 7.54
C LEU A 30 -17.02 -15.27 9.02
N THR A 31 -16.71 -16.48 9.50
CA THR A 31 -16.36 -16.68 10.91
C THR A 31 -15.06 -17.44 11.08
N GLN A 32 -14.38 -17.21 12.20
CA GLN A 32 -13.32 -18.05 12.72
C GLN A 32 -13.67 -18.40 14.18
N ASN A 33 -13.59 -19.67 14.56
CA ASN A 33 -13.99 -20.14 15.88
C ASN A 33 -15.40 -19.66 16.29
N ASN A 34 -16.34 -19.68 15.36
CA ASN A 34 -17.73 -19.20 15.51
C ASN A 34 -17.89 -17.70 15.80
N LEU A 35 -16.83 -16.91 15.66
CA LEU A 35 -16.88 -15.45 15.81
C LEU A 35 -16.75 -14.77 14.45
N PRO A 36 -17.55 -13.72 14.14
CA PRO A 36 -17.39 -12.96 12.91
C PRO A 36 -15.98 -12.39 12.77
N ILE A 37 -15.42 -12.47 11.57
CA ILE A 37 -14.12 -11.90 11.26
C ILE A 37 -14.23 -10.54 10.54
N ALA A 38 -13.17 -9.73 10.63
CA ALA A 38 -12.99 -8.57 9.75
C ALA A 38 -12.44 -9.05 8.40
N ALA A 39 -13.27 -8.99 7.35
CA ALA A 39 -12.87 -9.36 6.00
C ALA A 39 -12.11 -8.20 5.35
N TYR A 40 -10.78 -8.23 5.46
CA TYR A 40 -9.91 -7.25 4.83
C TYR A 40 -9.85 -7.45 3.31
N PHE A 41 -9.67 -6.37 2.58
CA PHE A 41 -9.53 -6.38 1.13
C PHE A 41 -8.52 -5.32 0.67
N SER A 42 -7.96 -5.51 -0.52
CA SER A 42 -7.09 -4.54 -1.19
C SER A 42 -7.40 -4.48 -2.69
N SER A 43 -6.96 -3.41 -3.35
CA SER A 43 -7.09 -3.28 -4.81
C SER A 43 -6.02 -4.09 -5.56
N SER A 44 -4.92 -4.40 -4.91
CA SER A 44 -3.79 -5.18 -5.44
C SER A 44 -2.90 -5.62 -4.29
N THR A 45 -2.45 -6.86 -4.35
CA THR A 45 -1.52 -7.45 -3.37
C THR A 45 -0.08 -7.45 -3.85
N GLY A 46 0.15 -7.19 -5.15
CA GLY A 46 1.47 -7.34 -5.77
C GLY A 46 1.83 -8.79 -6.12
N GLY A 47 0.89 -9.72 -5.99
CA GLY A 47 1.05 -11.14 -6.33
C GLY A 47 0.96 -12.10 -5.15
N LEU A 48 1.14 -11.60 -3.92
CA LEU A 48 0.95 -12.35 -2.67
C LEU A 48 0.16 -11.50 -1.68
N THR A 49 -0.81 -12.09 -1.00
CA THR A 49 -1.50 -11.42 0.10
C THR A 49 -0.55 -11.15 1.27
N GLU A 50 -0.94 -10.29 2.20
CA GLU A 50 -0.14 -9.94 3.36
C GLU A 50 -0.85 -10.33 4.66
N THR A 51 -0.09 -10.67 5.70
CA THR A 51 -0.64 -10.92 7.03
C THR A 51 -1.03 -9.60 7.72
N ALA A 52 -2.01 -9.65 8.59
CA ALA A 52 -2.41 -8.49 9.39
C ALA A 52 -1.28 -8.03 10.33
N LEU A 53 -0.45 -8.97 10.80
CA LEU A 53 0.74 -8.66 11.61
C LEU A 53 1.73 -7.76 10.84
N ASN A 54 2.04 -8.13 9.61
CA ASN A 54 2.96 -7.35 8.78
C ASN A 54 2.33 -6.03 8.31
N ALA A 55 1.04 -6.03 7.96
CA ALA A 55 0.37 -4.82 7.50
C ALA A 55 0.14 -3.80 8.63
N TRP A 56 -0.41 -4.24 9.76
CA TRP A 56 -0.87 -3.32 10.82
C TRP A 56 -0.25 -3.55 12.20
N GLY A 57 0.58 -4.61 12.37
CA GLY A 57 1.24 -4.94 13.63
C GLY A 57 0.33 -5.67 14.64
N SER A 58 -0.82 -6.15 14.21
CA SER A 58 -1.78 -6.89 15.03
C SER A 58 -2.10 -8.22 14.37
N GLU A 59 -1.78 -9.32 15.05
CA GLU A 59 -1.98 -10.65 14.48
C GLU A 59 -3.46 -10.97 14.28
N ARG A 60 -3.75 -11.62 13.16
CA ARG A 60 -5.04 -12.24 12.84
C ARG A 60 -4.74 -13.58 12.18
N THR A 61 -5.02 -14.67 12.87
CA THR A 61 -4.64 -16.03 12.45
C THR A 61 -5.30 -16.46 11.12
N TYR A 62 -6.38 -15.78 10.71
CA TYR A 62 -7.05 -16.01 9.43
C TYR A 62 -6.47 -15.19 8.26
N THR A 63 -5.47 -14.33 8.51
CA THR A 63 -4.76 -13.62 7.44
C THR A 63 -3.47 -14.36 7.10
N GLN A 64 -3.34 -14.80 5.86
CA GLN A 64 -2.23 -15.64 5.40
C GLN A 64 -1.61 -15.06 4.14
N ILE A 65 -0.36 -15.45 3.86
CA ILE A 65 0.30 -15.15 2.60
C ILE A 65 -0.12 -16.21 1.59
N ILE A 66 -0.93 -15.80 0.61
CA ILE A 66 -1.50 -16.67 -0.43
C ILE A 66 -1.24 -16.03 -1.80
N ALA A 67 -0.97 -16.85 -2.80
CA ALA A 67 -0.78 -16.38 -4.16
C ALA A 67 -2.03 -15.68 -4.72
N ASP A 68 -1.83 -14.52 -5.30
CA ASP A 68 -2.85 -13.70 -5.97
C ASP A 68 -2.34 -13.26 -7.36
N PRO A 69 -2.32 -14.18 -8.34
CA PRO A 69 -1.82 -13.90 -9.68
C PRO A 69 -2.64 -12.81 -10.39
N GLY A 70 -3.91 -12.62 -10.01
CA GLY A 70 -4.77 -11.58 -10.56
C GLY A 70 -4.27 -10.16 -10.31
N SER A 71 -3.54 -9.95 -9.22
CA SER A 71 -2.92 -8.65 -8.93
C SER A 71 -1.85 -8.23 -9.94
N GLN A 72 -1.18 -9.20 -10.56
CA GLN A 72 -0.11 -8.99 -11.52
C GLN A 72 -0.58 -9.08 -12.98
N ASP A 73 -1.85 -9.36 -13.22
CA ASP A 73 -2.44 -9.42 -14.55
C ASP A 73 -2.92 -8.03 -14.99
N ALA A 74 -2.33 -7.49 -16.07
CA ALA A 74 -2.70 -6.18 -16.62
C ALA A 74 -4.17 -6.12 -17.11
N LYS A 75 -4.79 -7.25 -17.46
CA LYS A 75 -6.20 -7.29 -17.90
C LYS A 75 -7.15 -7.27 -16.70
N LEU A 76 -6.79 -7.93 -15.61
CA LEU A 76 -7.61 -8.01 -14.40
C LEU A 76 -7.41 -6.81 -13.49
N ASN A 77 -6.20 -6.27 -13.44
CA ASN A 77 -5.83 -5.16 -12.56
C ASN A 77 -5.07 -4.04 -13.32
N PRO A 78 -5.69 -3.42 -14.35
CA PRO A 78 -5.01 -2.47 -15.24
C PRO A 78 -4.42 -1.24 -14.54
N ASN A 79 -4.95 -0.87 -13.37
CA ASN A 79 -4.53 0.33 -12.66
C ASN A 79 -3.38 0.11 -11.67
N PHE A 80 -3.20 -1.13 -11.17
CA PHE A 80 -2.28 -1.41 -10.07
C PHE A 80 -1.37 -2.63 -10.30
N PHE A 81 -1.47 -3.32 -11.45
CA PHE A 81 -0.53 -4.42 -11.78
C PHE A 81 0.92 -3.92 -11.83
N SER A 82 1.10 -2.67 -12.23
CA SER A 82 2.39 -1.94 -12.22
C SER A 82 2.13 -0.45 -12.01
N TRP A 83 2.95 0.20 -11.19
CA TRP A 83 2.84 1.63 -10.95
C TRP A 83 4.20 2.27 -10.67
N LYS A 84 4.32 3.56 -10.99
CA LYS A 84 5.48 4.39 -10.68
C LYS A 84 5.00 5.70 -10.07
N ARG A 85 5.69 6.18 -9.04
CA ARG A 85 5.42 7.46 -8.38
C ARG A 85 6.72 8.17 -8.08
N SER A 86 6.76 9.48 -8.37
CA SER A 86 7.80 10.36 -7.88
C SER A 86 7.32 11.00 -6.58
N ILE A 87 8.18 10.98 -5.57
CA ILE A 87 7.91 11.59 -4.26
C ILE A 87 8.96 12.67 -4.04
N PRO A 88 8.56 13.94 -3.82
CA PRO A 88 9.51 15.00 -3.50
C PRO A 88 10.32 14.66 -2.24
N GLN A 89 11.61 14.99 -2.21
CA GLN A 89 12.49 14.78 -1.07
C GLN A 89 11.91 15.37 0.23
N ALA A 90 11.34 16.57 0.18
CA ALA A 90 10.69 17.18 1.33
C ALA A 90 9.53 16.34 1.91
N SER A 91 8.76 15.66 1.05
CA SER A 91 7.69 14.77 1.50
C SER A 91 8.26 13.50 2.15
N VAL A 92 9.38 12.99 1.66
CA VAL A 92 10.09 11.88 2.30
C VAL A 92 10.65 12.31 3.65
N ALA A 93 11.31 13.47 3.73
CA ALA A 93 11.84 14.02 4.97
C ALA A 93 10.73 14.20 6.04
N LEU A 94 9.59 14.75 5.64
CA LEU A 94 8.42 14.88 6.51
C LEU A 94 7.91 13.50 6.99
N ALA A 95 7.86 12.51 6.10
CA ALA A 95 7.42 11.17 6.46
C ALA A 95 8.28 10.55 7.57
N PHE A 96 9.59 10.79 7.56
CA PHE A 96 10.52 10.31 8.58
C PHE A 96 10.69 11.28 9.77
N ALA A 97 10.07 12.46 9.74
CA ALA A 97 10.33 13.55 10.68
C ALA A 97 11.84 13.86 10.77
N LEU A 98 12.49 14.04 9.62
CA LEU A 98 13.87 14.46 9.42
C LEU A 98 13.87 15.86 8.78
N PRO A 99 14.94 16.66 8.98
CA PRO A 99 15.07 17.98 8.34
C PRO A 99 15.22 17.85 6.81
N ASP A 100 15.91 16.82 6.35
CA ASP A 100 16.13 16.46 4.96
C ASP A 100 16.37 14.94 4.82
N VAL A 101 16.57 14.45 3.60
CA VAL A 101 16.92 13.04 3.34
C VAL A 101 17.93 12.97 2.20
N VAL A 102 19.14 12.50 2.47
CA VAL A 102 20.18 12.28 1.46
C VAL A 102 20.24 10.84 0.97
N THR A 103 19.84 9.86 1.82
CA THR A 103 19.71 8.47 1.41
C THR A 103 18.38 7.88 1.85
N LEU A 104 17.85 6.99 1.01
CA LEU A 104 16.66 6.21 1.29
C LEU A 104 16.93 4.78 0.83
N GLU A 105 16.72 3.81 1.71
CA GLU A 105 17.00 2.40 1.43
C GLU A 105 15.92 1.48 1.98
N ILE A 106 15.62 0.42 1.25
CA ILE A 106 14.80 -0.69 1.74
C ILE A 106 15.74 -1.62 2.53
N VAL A 107 15.54 -1.68 3.84
CA VAL A 107 16.36 -2.52 4.74
C VAL A 107 15.92 -3.98 4.68
N SER A 108 14.61 -4.21 4.63
CA SER A 108 14.03 -5.57 4.57
C SER A 108 12.67 -5.59 3.91
N LYS A 109 12.32 -6.76 3.37
CA LYS A 109 11.00 -7.07 2.84
C LYS A 109 10.39 -8.26 3.58
N ASN A 110 9.07 -8.31 3.64
CA ASN A 110 8.31 -9.45 4.11
C ASN A 110 8.29 -10.57 3.05
N LEU A 111 7.88 -11.76 3.42
CA LEU A 111 7.72 -12.89 2.47
C LEU A 111 6.75 -12.59 1.34
N SER A 112 5.76 -11.73 1.56
CA SER A 112 4.83 -11.23 0.54
C SER A 112 5.49 -10.33 -0.51
N GLY A 113 6.72 -9.86 -0.27
CA GLY A 113 7.43 -8.88 -1.09
C GLY A 113 7.14 -7.42 -0.70
N THR A 114 6.22 -7.16 0.23
CA THR A 114 6.00 -5.82 0.77
C THR A 114 7.22 -5.35 1.56
N VAL A 115 7.46 -4.05 1.57
CA VAL A 115 8.55 -3.46 2.37
C VAL A 115 8.22 -3.61 3.85
N ALA A 116 9.08 -4.35 4.57
CA ALA A 116 8.98 -4.48 6.02
C ALA A 116 9.57 -3.25 6.72
N THR A 117 10.79 -2.87 6.32
CA THR A 117 11.50 -1.73 6.91
C THR A 117 12.17 -0.91 5.83
N ILE A 118 11.96 0.40 5.88
CA ILE A 118 12.62 1.40 5.05
C ILE A 118 13.33 2.40 5.95
N ARG A 119 14.55 2.81 5.59
CA ARG A 119 15.38 3.72 6.35
C ARG A 119 15.76 4.94 5.53
N ALA A 120 15.73 6.10 6.17
CA ALA A 120 16.22 7.36 5.63
C ALA A 120 17.35 7.92 6.48
N THR A 121 18.33 8.58 5.83
CA THR A 121 19.44 9.27 6.49
C THR A 121 19.43 10.72 6.06
N SER A 122 19.54 11.64 7.03
CA SER A 122 19.68 13.09 6.79
C SER A 122 21.11 13.48 6.42
N SER A 123 21.31 14.70 5.93
CA SER A 123 22.63 15.28 5.67
C SER A 123 23.52 15.36 6.92
N THR A 124 22.91 15.43 8.11
CA THR A 124 23.62 15.40 9.40
C THR A 124 23.91 13.99 9.92
N GLY A 125 23.60 12.94 9.15
CA GLY A 125 23.83 11.54 9.52
C GLY A 125 22.76 10.95 10.43
N ILE A 126 21.69 11.67 10.76
CA ILE A 126 20.58 11.12 11.57
C ILE A 126 19.82 10.08 10.75
N GLN A 127 19.68 8.89 11.30
CA GLN A 127 18.96 7.80 10.66
C GLN A 127 17.62 7.56 11.35
N LYS A 128 16.58 7.32 10.57
CA LYS A 128 15.28 6.88 11.05
C LYS A 128 14.72 5.77 10.15
N SER A 129 14.05 4.82 10.77
CA SER A 129 13.39 3.71 10.08
C SER A 129 11.88 3.79 10.28
N LEU A 130 11.14 3.37 9.25
CA LEU A 130 9.70 3.22 9.27
C LEU A 130 9.33 1.82 8.76
N ARG A 131 8.17 1.34 9.18
CA ARG A 131 7.52 0.22 8.49
C ARG A 131 7.06 0.66 7.10
N GLY A 132 7.10 -0.24 6.13
CA GLY A 132 6.66 0.06 4.75
C GLY A 132 5.24 0.61 4.69
N GLU A 133 4.31 0.07 5.47
CA GLU A 133 2.93 0.57 5.54
C GLU A 133 2.84 2.00 6.12
N THR A 134 3.67 2.32 7.11
CA THR A 134 3.74 3.68 7.65
C THR A 134 4.28 4.65 6.59
N PHE A 135 5.34 4.25 5.88
CA PHE A 135 5.88 5.04 4.77
C PHE A 135 4.84 5.24 3.67
N ARG A 136 4.18 4.14 3.23
CA ARG A 136 3.10 4.18 2.25
C ARG A 136 2.02 5.20 2.62
N SER A 137 1.52 5.12 3.85
CA SER A 137 0.46 5.97 4.35
C SER A 137 0.86 7.44 4.37
N ARG A 138 2.07 7.75 4.85
CA ARG A 138 2.58 9.13 4.96
C ARG A 138 2.90 9.76 3.61
N THR A 139 3.39 8.96 2.65
CA THR A 139 3.73 9.43 1.30
C THR A 139 2.61 9.24 0.27
N ARG A 140 1.50 8.59 0.67
CA ARG A 140 0.31 8.33 -0.16
C ARG A 140 0.60 7.53 -1.44
N ILE A 141 1.61 6.65 -1.40
CA ILE A 141 1.83 5.72 -2.51
C ILE A 141 0.79 4.58 -2.48
N PRO A 142 0.53 3.92 -3.62
CA PRO A 142 -0.56 2.94 -3.73
C PRO A 142 -0.42 1.72 -2.81
N SER A 143 0.80 1.22 -2.62
CA SER A 143 1.06 -0.04 -1.92
C SER A 143 2.38 0.01 -1.16
N ALA A 144 2.53 -0.85 -0.14
CA ALA A 144 3.83 -1.16 0.48
C ALA A 144 4.65 -2.17 -0.35
N TYR A 145 4.09 -2.73 -1.41
CA TYR A 145 4.80 -3.55 -2.38
C TYR A 145 5.46 -2.64 -3.44
N PHE A 146 6.72 -2.29 -3.23
CA PHE A 146 7.48 -1.41 -4.13
C PHE A 146 8.99 -1.64 -4.04
N ASP A 147 9.70 -1.13 -5.05
CA ASP A 147 11.13 -0.95 -5.07
C ASP A 147 11.48 0.53 -5.30
N LEU A 148 12.69 0.91 -4.90
CA LEU A 148 13.22 2.25 -5.16
C LEU A 148 13.85 2.27 -6.54
N VAL A 149 13.44 3.22 -7.39
CA VAL A 149 13.98 3.39 -8.75
C VAL A 149 14.51 4.82 -8.87
N GLY A 150 15.83 4.96 -8.90
CA GLY A 150 16.50 6.24 -9.10
C GLY A 150 16.25 7.25 -7.97
N VAL A 151 17.15 7.31 -7.01
CA VAL A 151 17.22 8.43 -6.08
C VAL A 151 17.96 9.54 -6.80
N GLN A 152 17.25 10.55 -7.31
CA GLN A 152 17.88 11.78 -7.80
C GLN A 152 18.27 12.59 -6.56
N ASN A 153 19.56 12.80 -6.36
CA ASN A 153 20.05 13.77 -5.38
C ASN A 153 19.43 15.15 -5.70
N ALA A 154 19.02 15.87 -4.68
CA ALA A 154 18.61 17.25 -4.86
C ALA A 154 19.75 18.01 -5.58
N VAL A 155 19.41 18.69 -6.67
CA VAL A 155 20.34 19.60 -7.33
C VAL A 155 20.67 20.67 -6.28
N GLU A 156 21.95 20.80 -5.91
CA GLU A 156 22.38 21.92 -5.05
C GLU A 156 21.88 23.23 -5.66
N PRO A 157 21.31 24.15 -4.86
CA PRO A 157 20.90 25.43 -5.38
C PRO A 157 22.15 26.13 -5.92
N THR A 158 22.12 26.49 -7.20
CA THR A 158 23.18 27.29 -7.84
C THR A 158 23.39 28.54 -7.00
N PRO A 159 24.61 28.86 -6.54
CA PRO A 159 24.85 30.06 -5.78
C PRO A 159 24.41 31.24 -6.63
N SER A 160 23.55 32.11 -6.07
CA SER A 160 23.14 33.37 -6.69
C SER A 160 24.38 34.21 -6.90
N PRO A 161 24.61 34.81 -8.07
CA PRO A 161 25.74 35.75 -8.23
C PRO A 161 25.59 36.88 -7.23
N SER A 162 26.65 37.08 -6.41
CA SER A 162 26.73 38.20 -5.52
C SER A 162 26.77 39.51 -6.34
N PRO A 163 26.13 40.59 -5.84
CA PRO A 163 26.09 41.88 -6.50
C PRO A 163 27.45 42.55 -6.62
#